data_44c1a3a4312eb806fbb7c1626fa62091
#
_entry.id   44c1a3a4312eb806fbb7c1626fa62091
#
_cell.length_a   1.000
_cell.length_b   1.000
_cell.length_c   1.000
_cell.angle_alpha   90.00
_cell.angle_beta   90.00
_cell.angle_gamma   90.00
#
_symmetry.space_group_name_H-M   'P 1'
#
loop_
_entity.id
_entity.type
_entity.pdbx_description
1 polymer ?
#
loop_
_entity_poly.entity_id
_entity_poly.type
_entity_poly.pdbx_seq_one_letter_code
_entity_poly.pdbx_strand_id
1 'polypeptide(L)'
;MKRLTILCAALTAAMFMNMSAYAGTSEVATEVSAGTVCLPGADLTDVMGSGFIFSDQHPEITDPEYYLKEWYNSPEEREQSILNVHGEYKTPYNNYMDEAYPLLQEFLHSFDWIHADEYTRYQKAFERVGAAYHGNVYDADAGYNRSKERWLVLRTGHGMCEQFSNELAELCKLVGIRCEAYQSSAYHKRCLVQIGEIWYVVDPTNNGVKNCKAVDYAAERDRYKNEYFASEEAQKLQEQLDMGEKAQKGEITWREYFHYLFPDYTDEQIQSQLGM
;
A
#
# COMPACT_ATOMS: atom_id res chain seq x y z
N MET A 1 0.85 34.90 -8.33
CA MET A 1 0.24 33.60 -8.62
C MET A 1 1.00 32.78 -9.66
N LYS A 2 1.36 33.31 -10.85
CA LYS A 2 2.15 32.53 -11.86
C LYS A 2 3.50 31.99 -11.38
N ARG A 3 4.19 32.68 -10.46
CA ARG A 3 5.50 32.25 -9.90
C ARG A 3 5.40 31.04 -8.96
N LEU A 4 4.28 30.91 -8.23
CA LEU A 4 4.07 29.76 -7.33
C LEU A 4 3.79 28.47 -8.09
N THR A 5 3.13 28.56 -9.24
CA THR A 5 2.81 27.39 -10.10
C THR A 5 4.07 26.83 -10.76
N ILE A 6 5.03 27.69 -11.14
CA ILE A 6 6.32 27.28 -11.71
C ILE A 6 7.17 26.60 -10.64
N LEU A 7 7.12 27.07 -9.40
CA LEU A 7 7.87 26.50 -8.28
C LEU A 7 7.41 25.07 -7.94
N CYS A 8 6.09 24.87 -7.86
CA CYS A 8 5.54 23.53 -7.65
C CYS A 8 5.89 22.58 -8.80
N ALA A 9 5.92 23.09 -10.04
CA ALA A 9 6.30 22.28 -11.20
C ALA A 9 7.79 21.92 -11.20
N ALA A 10 8.68 22.82 -10.75
CA ALA A 10 10.11 22.54 -10.67
C ALA A 10 10.45 21.55 -9.55
N LEU A 11 9.83 21.69 -8.36
CA LEU A 11 9.96 20.72 -7.26
C LEU A 11 9.39 19.35 -7.63
N THR A 12 8.24 19.33 -8.30
CA THR A 12 7.64 18.09 -8.79
C THR A 12 8.50 17.45 -9.88
N ALA A 13 9.07 18.24 -10.80
CA ALA A 13 9.97 17.76 -11.85
C ALA A 13 11.28 17.23 -11.27
N ALA A 14 11.86 17.86 -10.25
CA ALA A 14 13.05 17.35 -9.57
C ALA A 14 12.78 16.03 -8.83
N MET A 15 11.62 15.90 -8.19
CA MET A 15 11.18 14.63 -7.60
C MET A 15 10.94 13.55 -8.66
N PHE A 16 10.33 13.89 -9.79
CA PHE A 16 10.08 12.94 -10.88
C PHE A 16 11.34 12.58 -11.66
N MET A 17 12.30 13.49 -11.85
CA MET A 17 13.56 13.18 -12.54
C MET A 17 14.46 12.27 -11.70
N ASN A 18 14.50 12.43 -10.39
CA ASN A 18 15.21 11.48 -9.52
C ASN A 18 14.51 10.10 -9.49
N MET A 19 13.18 10.04 -9.57
CA MET A 19 12.46 8.77 -9.68
C MET A 19 12.63 8.11 -11.06
N SER A 20 12.77 8.88 -12.15
CA SER A 20 12.96 8.33 -13.50
C SER A 20 14.39 7.85 -13.76
N ALA A 21 15.40 8.43 -13.12
CA ALA A 21 16.79 7.96 -13.22
C ALA A 21 17.00 6.59 -12.55
N TYR A 22 16.14 6.24 -11.57
CA TYR A 22 16.15 4.93 -10.91
C TYR A 22 15.35 3.85 -11.66
N ALA A 23 14.48 4.22 -12.57
CA ALA A 23 13.71 3.26 -13.38
C ALA A 23 14.55 2.58 -14.51
N GLY A 24 15.80 2.97 -14.68
CA GLY A 24 16.66 2.53 -15.78
C GLY A 24 17.63 1.38 -15.49
N THR A 25 17.75 0.91 -14.26
CA THR A 25 18.58 -0.26 -13.91
C THR A 25 17.83 -1.22 -13.00
N SER A 26 16.81 -1.86 -13.53
CA SER A 26 16.29 -3.07 -12.91
C SER A 26 17.26 -4.22 -13.23
N GLU A 27 18.40 -4.25 -12.60
CA GLU A 27 18.93 -5.53 -12.17
C GLU A 27 17.95 -6.02 -11.11
N VAL A 28 17.08 -6.91 -11.55
CA VAL A 28 16.36 -7.83 -10.67
C VAL A 28 17.46 -8.56 -9.91
N ALA A 29 17.78 -8.05 -8.74
CA ALA A 29 18.49 -8.83 -7.75
C ALA A 29 17.52 -9.96 -7.39
N THR A 30 17.59 -11.02 -8.15
CA THR A 30 17.17 -12.35 -7.76
C THR A 30 18.05 -12.74 -6.59
N GLU A 31 17.76 -12.22 -5.41
CA GLU A 31 18.05 -12.97 -4.19
C GLU A 31 17.12 -14.19 -4.20
N VAL A 32 17.49 -15.14 -5.05
CA VAL A 32 17.10 -16.52 -4.88
C VAL A 32 17.84 -17.01 -3.64
N SER A 33 17.33 -16.63 -2.48
CA SER A 33 17.59 -17.39 -1.28
C SER A 33 17.08 -18.80 -1.56
N ALA A 34 18.01 -19.73 -1.75
CA ALA A 34 17.75 -21.15 -1.83
C ALA A 34 17.08 -21.61 -0.53
N GLY A 35 15.79 -21.53 -0.47
CA GLY A 35 14.98 -21.90 0.68
C GLY A 35 13.70 -22.53 0.19
N THR A 36 13.55 -23.80 0.50
CA THR A 36 12.33 -24.65 0.48
C THR A 36 11.07 -24.00 -0.09
N VAL A 37 10.64 -24.47 -1.24
CA VAL A 37 9.32 -24.13 -1.82
C VAL A 37 8.24 -24.54 -0.82
N CYS A 38 7.52 -23.59 -0.25
CA CYS A 38 6.30 -23.91 0.45
C CYS A 38 5.24 -24.27 -0.58
N LEU A 39 4.77 -25.48 -0.50
CA LEU A 39 3.65 -25.94 -1.31
C LEU A 39 2.40 -25.12 -0.96
N PRO A 40 1.53 -24.82 -1.93
CA PRO A 40 0.20 -24.30 -1.64
C PRO A 40 -0.49 -25.22 -0.62
N GLY A 41 -0.96 -24.65 0.50
CA GLY A 41 -1.62 -25.40 1.56
C GLY A 41 -0.75 -25.77 2.75
N ALA A 42 0.47 -25.23 2.88
CA ALA A 42 1.23 -25.41 4.13
C ALA A 42 0.47 -24.74 5.30
N ASP A 43 0.18 -25.53 6.32
CA ASP A 43 -0.47 -25.06 7.54
C ASP A 43 0.49 -24.16 8.33
N LEU A 44 0.09 -22.94 8.62
CA LEU A 44 0.83 -21.97 9.41
C LEU A 44 0.47 -22.01 10.88
N THR A 45 -0.49 -22.85 11.27
CA THR A 45 -0.98 -22.92 12.66
C THR A 45 0.16 -23.18 13.63
N ASP A 46 1.14 -24.00 13.22
CA ASP A 46 2.33 -24.28 14.03
C ASP A 46 3.21 -23.04 14.29
N VAL A 47 3.14 -22.04 13.39
CA VAL A 47 3.95 -20.82 13.48
C VAL A 47 3.19 -19.67 14.12
N MET A 48 1.93 -19.49 13.77
CA MET A 48 1.12 -18.33 14.19
C MET A 48 0.16 -18.65 15.33
N GLY A 49 -0.14 -19.91 15.58
CA GLY A 49 -1.22 -20.31 16.50
C GLY A 49 -2.61 -20.04 15.91
N SER A 50 -3.65 -20.35 16.67
CA SER A 50 -5.04 -20.19 16.19
C SER A 50 -5.65 -18.81 16.49
N GLY A 51 -5.21 -18.17 17.56
CA GLY A 51 -5.81 -16.90 18.02
C GLY A 51 -7.20 -17.07 18.64
N PHE A 52 -7.99 -16.00 18.63
CA PHE A 52 -9.30 -15.96 19.26
C PHE A 52 -10.44 -16.24 18.29
N ILE A 53 -11.52 -16.87 18.77
CA ILE A 53 -12.76 -17.00 18.01
C ILE A 53 -13.50 -15.65 18.04
N PHE A 54 -13.97 -15.20 16.89
CA PHE A 54 -14.57 -13.87 16.76
C PHE A 54 -15.86 -13.72 17.57
N SER A 55 -16.75 -14.71 17.48
CA SER A 55 -18.04 -14.70 18.23
C SER A 55 -17.89 -14.69 19.75
N ASP A 56 -16.76 -15.16 20.28
CA ASP A 56 -16.50 -15.11 21.72
C ASP A 56 -16.22 -13.69 22.21
N GLN A 57 -15.67 -12.84 21.33
CA GLN A 57 -15.36 -11.44 21.63
C GLN A 57 -16.51 -10.50 21.21
N HIS A 58 -17.26 -10.87 20.17
CA HIS A 58 -18.31 -10.07 19.54
C HIS A 58 -19.60 -10.87 19.33
N PRO A 59 -20.24 -11.37 20.43
CA PRO A 59 -21.45 -12.21 20.31
C PRO A 59 -22.66 -11.47 19.72
N GLU A 60 -22.61 -10.15 19.68
CA GLU A 60 -23.65 -9.29 19.09
C GLU A 60 -23.61 -9.27 17.56
N ILE A 61 -22.47 -9.65 16.96
CA ILE A 61 -22.31 -9.64 15.49
C ILE A 61 -22.64 -11.02 14.94
N THR A 62 -23.79 -11.13 14.29
CA THR A 62 -24.29 -12.38 13.68
C THR A 62 -24.46 -12.29 12.17
N ASP A 63 -24.36 -11.08 11.60
CA ASP A 63 -24.43 -10.86 10.15
C ASP A 63 -23.03 -10.95 9.54
N PRO A 64 -22.75 -11.92 8.63
CA PRO A 64 -21.43 -12.02 8.01
C PRO A 64 -21.06 -10.81 7.16
N GLU A 65 -22.01 -9.98 6.76
CA GLU A 65 -21.77 -8.75 6.02
C GLU A 65 -21.67 -7.50 6.92
N TYR A 66 -21.63 -7.65 8.25
CA TYR A 66 -21.67 -6.54 9.18
C TYR A 66 -20.67 -5.43 8.82
N TYR A 67 -19.39 -5.74 8.73
CA TYR A 67 -18.36 -4.74 8.40
C TYR A 67 -18.43 -4.27 6.95
N LEU A 68 -18.87 -5.13 6.01
CA LEU A 68 -19.07 -4.72 4.63
C LEU A 68 -20.13 -3.64 4.50
N LYS A 69 -21.26 -3.82 5.18
CA LYS A 69 -22.36 -2.85 5.22
C LYS A 69 -22.00 -1.57 5.97
N GLU A 70 -21.27 -1.71 7.08
CA GLU A 70 -20.83 -0.57 7.88
C GLU A 70 -19.86 0.35 7.13
N TRP A 71 -18.85 -0.24 6.45
CA TRP A 71 -17.77 0.55 5.86
C TRP A 71 -17.95 0.86 4.38
N TYR A 72 -18.68 0.07 3.68
CA TYR A 72 -18.77 0.16 2.22
C TYR A 72 -20.18 0.22 1.69
N ASN A 73 -21.20 0.43 2.37
CA ASN A 73 -22.60 0.47 1.92
C ASN A 73 -22.87 -0.23 0.56
N SER A 74 -24.06 -0.65 0.26
CA SER A 74 -24.36 -1.20 -1.07
C SER A 74 -24.11 -0.17 -2.19
N PRO A 75 -23.87 -0.60 -3.45
CA PRO A 75 -23.75 0.32 -4.58
C PRO A 75 -24.91 1.30 -4.67
N GLU A 76 -26.13 0.82 -4.44
CA GLU A 76 -27.36 1.63 -4.49
C GLU A 76 -27.40 2.69 -3.39
N GLU A 77 -27.06 2.32 -2.15
CA GLU A 77 -27.05 3.26 -1.03
C GLU A 77 -25.98 4.33 -1.22
N ARG A 78 -24.82 3.96 -1.77
CA ARG A 78 -23.76 4.93 -2.08
C ARG A 78 -24.15 5.88 -3.20
N GLU A 79 -24.75 5.38 -4.27
CA GLU A 79 -25.23 6.23 -5.35
C GLU A 79 -26.22 7.25 -4.82
N GLN A 80 -27.17 6.84 -3.99
CA GLN A 80 -28.12 7.72 -3.36
C GLN A 80 -27.46 8.74 -2.41
N SER A 81 -26.48 8.29 -1.62
CA SER A 81 -25.74 9.18 -0.71
C SER A 81 -24.95 10.24 -1.47
N ILE A 82 -24.34 9.90 -2.60
CA ILE A 82 -23.59 10.83 -3.45
C ILE A 82 -24.51 11.83 -4.13
N LEU A 83 -25.62 11.38 -4.67
CA LEU A 83 -26.64 12.26 -5.25
C LEU A 83 -27.19 13.25 -4.23
N ASN A 84 -27.37 12.84 -2.99
CA ASN A 84 -27.89 13.70 -1.92
C ASN A 84 -26.89 14.75 -1.43
N VAL A 85 -25.57 14.47 -1.52
CA VAL A 85 -24.52 15.37 -0.98
C VAL A 85 -23.88 16.24 -2.06
N HIS A 86 -23.73 15.74 -3.29
CA HIS A 86 -22.92 16.38 -4.33
C HIS A 86 -23.64 16.60 -5.67
N GLY A 87 -24.95 16.35 -5.76
CA GLY A 87 -25.76 16.61 -6.95
C GLY A 87 -25.43 15.70 -8.14
N GLU A 88 -24.41 15.92 -8.90
CA GLU A 88 -24.07 15.15 -10.10
C GLU A 88 -22.71 14.44 -10.06
N TYR A 89 -22.00 14.46 -8.93
CA TYR A 89 -20.63 13.94 -8.86
C TYR A 89 -20.57 12.46 -8.52
N LYS A 90 -20.33 11.61 -9.53
CA LYS A 90 -19.77 10.27 -9.31
C LYS A 90 -18.24 10.43 -9.13
N THR A 91 -17.71 10.17 -7.93
CA THR A 91 -16.27 10.13 -7.75
C THR A 91 -15.70 8.85 -8.41
N PRO A 92 -14.48 8.89 -8.98
CA PRO A 92 -13.84 7.69 -9.57
C PRO A 92 -13.76 6.49 -8.61
N TYR A 93 -13.81 6.77 -7.32
CA TYR A 93 -13.81 5.80 -6.23
C TYR A 93 -14.99 4.82 -6.28
N ASN A 94 -16.16 5.23 -6.76
CA ASN A 94 -17.37 4.42 -6.76
C ASN A 94 -17.44 3.42 -7.93
N ASN A 95 -16.69 3.68 -9.00
CA ASN A 95 -16.80 2.89 -10.22
C ASN A 95 -16.34 1.43 -10.04
N TYR A 96 -15.48 1.16 -9.05
CA TYR A 96 -14.94 -0.18 -8.84
C TYR A 96 -15.66 -0.97 -7.74
N MET A 97 -16.42 -0.30 -6.90
CA MET A 97 -17.16 -0.99 -5.86
C MET A 97 -18.38 -1.74 -6.39
N ASP A 98 -18.95 -1.29 -7.50
CA ASP A 98 -20.04 -2.03 -8.15
C ASP A 98 -19.59 -3.42 -8.61
N GLU A 99 -18.33 -3.55 -9.03
CA GLU A 99 -17.73 -4.83 -9.38
C GLU A 99 -17.19 -5.59 -8.15
N ALA A 100 -16.62 -4.88 -7.18
CA ALA A 100 -15.99 -5.49 -6.02
C ALA A 100 -16.99 -5.96 -4.96
N TYR A 101 -18.09 -5.23 -4.75
CA TYR A 101 -19.05 -5.53 -3.68
C TYR A 101 -19.61 -6.97 -3.73
N PRO A 102 -20.09 -7.49 -4.88
CA PRO A 102 -20.53 -8.89 -4.94
C PRO A 102 -19.41 -9.90 -4.67
N LEU A 103 -18.16 -9.59 -5.06
CA LEU A 103 -17.00 -10.45 -4.77
C LEU A 103 -16.64 -10.47 -3.28
N LEU A 104 -16.85 -9.34 -2.61
CA LEU A 104 -16.67 -9.25 -1.14
C LEU A 104 -17.78 -10.01 -0.40
N GLN A 105 -19.02 -9.92 -0.87
CA GLN A 105 -20.12 -10.75 -0.35
C GLN A 105 -19.83 -12.24 -0.53
N GLU A 106 -19.40 -12.64 -1.74
CA GLU A 106 -19.01 -14.03 -2.03
C GLU A 106 -17.92 -14.51 -1.05
N PHE A 107 -16.89 -13.69 -0.81
CA PHE A 107 -15.82 -14.00 0.15
C PHE A 107 -16.38 -14.20 1.55
N LEU A 108 -17.20 -13.27 2.05
CA LEU A 108 -17.75 -13.32 3.41
C LEU A 108 -18.71 -14.50 3.63
N HIS A 109 -19.37 -14.97 2.57
CA HIS A 109 -20.25 -16.14 2.63
C HIS A 109 -19.53 -17.45 2.29
N SER A 110 -18.26 -17.43 1.90
CA SER A 110 -17.52 -18.64 1.53
C SER A 110 -17.13 -19.52 2.71
N PHE A 111 -17.18 -19.00 3.94
CA PHE A 111 -16.89 -19.73 5.17
C PHE A 111 -17.54 -19.04 6.39
N ASP A 112 -17.68 -19.76 7.48
CA ASP A 112 -18.25 -19.24 8.72
C ASP A 112 -17.18 -18.46 9.53
N TRP A 113 -16.86 -17.24 9.10
CA TRP A 113 -15.82 -16.44 9.72
C TRP A 113 -16.18 -15.96 11.13
N ILE A 114 -17.49 -15.86 11.44
CA ILE A 114 -17.95 -15.41 12.77
C ILE A 114 -17.56 -16.43 13.85
N HIS A 115 -17.62 -17.72 13.55
CA HIS A 115 -17.25 -18.79 14.49
C HIS A 115 -15.84 -19.36 14.24
N ALA A 116 -15.09 -18.79 13.31
CA ALA A 116 -13.71 -19.18 13.02
C ALA A 116 -12.72 -18.46 13.95
N ASP A 117 -11.58 -19.10 14.21
CA ASP A 117 -10.45 -18.47 14.87
C ASP A 117 -9.72 -17.45 13.98
N GLU A 118 -8.86 -16.62 14.57
CA GLU A 118 -8.15 -15.56 13.85
C GLU A 118 -7.25 -16.11 12.74
N TYR A 119 -6.59 -17.23 12.98
CA TYR A 119 -5.73 -17.84 11.97
C TYR A 119 -6.54 -18.31 10.76
N THR A 120 -7.64 -18.99 10.97
CA THR A 120 -8.55 -19.44 9.89
C THR A 120 -9.09 -18.26 9.09
N ARG A 121 -9.50 -17.19 9.76
CA ARG A 121 -9.98 -15.95 9.11
C ARG A 121 -8.89 -15.29 8.27
N TYR A 122 -7.69 -15.17 8.83
CA TYR A 122 -6.53 -14.66 8.12
C TYR A 122 -6.18 -15.54 6.90
N GLN A 123 -6.10 -16.86 7.09
CA GLN A 123 -5.78 -17.79 6.01
C GLN A 123 -6.75 -17.65 4.84
N LYS A 124 -8.05 -17.55 5.10
CA LYS A 124 -9.08 -17.36 4.06
C LYS A 124 -8.93 -16.02 3.33
N ALA A 125 -8.63 -14.94 4.05
CA ALA A 125 -8.34 -13.65 3.44
C ALA A 125 -7.08 -13.70 2.57
N PHE A 126 -6.02 -14.36 3.06
CA PHE A 126 -4.78 -14.54 2.30
C PHE A 126 -4.97 -15.40 1.06
N GLU A 127 -5.67 -16.54 1.17
CA GLU A 127 -6.00 -17.40 0.03
C GLU A 127 -6.78 -16.63 -1.04
N ARG A 128 -7.67 -15.71 -0.64
CA ARG A 128 -8.52 -14.97 -1.58
C ARG A 128 -7.75 -14.01 -2.47
N VAL A 129 -6.73 -13.34 -1.96
CA VAL A 129 -5.97 -12.31 -2.70
C VAL A 129 -4.49 -12.64 -2.87
N GLY A 130 -3.91 -13.58 -2.14
CA GLY A 130 -2.48 -13.89 -2.23
C GLY A 130 -2.06 -14.33 -3.63
N ALA A 131 -0.85 -13.94 -4.06
CA ALA A 131 -0.30 -14.37 -5.33
C ALA A 131 -0.19 -15.90 -5.38
N ALA A 132 -0.47 -16.48 -6.55
CA ALA A 132 -0.59 -17.91 -6.82
C ALA A 132 -1.82 -18.62 -6.20
N TYR A 133 -2.69 -17.90 -5.50
CA TYR A 133 -4.00 -18.41 -5.08
C TYR A 133 -5.09 -17.90 -6.01
N HIS A 134 -6.12 -18.70 -6.25
CA HIS A 134 -7.25 -18.35 -7.12
C HIS A 134 -6.88 -17.84 -8.53
N GLY A 135 -5.66 -18.15 -9.01
CA GLY A 135 -5.16 -17.65 -10.27
C GLY A 135 -4.60 -16.23 -10.21
N ASN A 136 -4.46 -15.65 -9.01
CA ASN A 136 -3.86 -14.34 -8.84
C ASN A 136 -2.37 -14.35 -9.22
N VAL A 137 -1.94 -13.33 -9.96
CA VAL A 137 -0.58 -13.22 -10.50
C VAL A 137 0.01 -11.86 -10.15
N TYR A 138 1.25 -11.87 -9.67
CA TYR A 138 2.00 -10.63 -9.53
C TYR A 138 2.30 -10.05 -10.91
N ASP A 139 1.77 -8.86 -11.17
CA ASP A 139 1.87 -8.14 -12.43
C ASP A 139 2.16 -6.66 -12.14
N ALA A 140 3.45 -6.31 -12.22
CA ALA A 140 3.89 -4.95 -11.91
C ALA A 140 3.34 -3.93 -12.91
N ASP A 141 3.23 -4.29 -14.19
CA ASP A 141 2.73 -3.39 -15.22
C ASP A 141 1.24 -3.11 -15.04
N ALA A 142 0.43 -4.14 -14.80
CA ALA A 142 -0.99 -3.98 -14.49
C ALA A 142 -1.17 -3.15 -13.21
N GLY A 143 -0.42 -3.46 -12.15
CA GLY A 143 -0.50 -2.75 -10.88
C GLY A 143 -0.11 -1.28 -11.01
N TYR A 144 0.95 -0.96 -11.74
CA TYR A 144 1.39 0.41 -11.94
C TYR A 144 0.40 1.24 -12.78
N ASN A 145 -0.01 0.70 -13.93
CA ASN A 145 -0.92 1.39 -14.86
C ASN A 145 -2.32 1.61 -14.27
N ARG A 146 -2.73 0.76 -13.33
CA ARG A 146 -4.04 0.76 -12.69
C ARG A 146 -3.96 1.03 -11.17
N SER A 147 -2.92 1.74 -10.73
CA SER A 147 -2.62 1.98 -9.30
C SER A 147 -3.73 2.73 -8.53
N LYS A 148 -4.58 3.45 -9.24
CA LYS A 148 -5.73 4.18 -8.65
C LYS A 148 -6.99 3.33 -8.51
N GLU A 149 -6.99 2.11 -9.03
CA GLU A 149 -8.14 1.22 -8.96
C GLU A 149 -8.14 0.45 -7.63
N ARG A 150 -9.27 0.49 -6.95
CA ARG A 150 -9.47 -0.36 -5.75
C ARG A 150 -9.86 -1.77 -6.15
N TRP A 151 -9.53 -2.70 -5.27
CA TRP A 151 -9.89 -4.10 -5.44
C TRP A 151 -9.42 -4.68 -6.77
N LEU A 152 -8.25 -4.24 -7.25
CA LEU A 152 -7.72 -4.63 -8.56
C LEU A 152 -7.42 -6.13 -8.61
N VAL A 153 -6.78 -6.68 -7.57
CA VAL A 153 -6.46 -8.11 -7.49
C VAL A 153 -7.74 -8.93 -7.36
N LEU A 154 -8.64 -8.53 -6.47
CA LEU A 154 -9.92 -9.23 -6.25
C LEU A 154 -10.77 -9.31 -7.53
N ARG A 155 -10.75 -8.24 -8.35
CA ARG A 155 -11.54 -8.11 -9.59
C ARG A 155 -10.88 -8.76 -10.80
N THR A 156 -9.57 -8.74 -10.90
CA THR A 156 -8.86 -9.10 -12.13
C THR A 156 -7.85 -10.21 -11.96
N GLY A 157 -7.47 -10.55 -10.73
CA GLY A 157 -6.39 -11.47 -10.45
C GLY A 157 -4.98 -10.91 -10.64
N HIS A 158 -4.84 -9.63 -10.99
CA HIS A 158 -3.55 -9.01 -11.32
C HIS A 158 -3.26 -7.80 -10.44
N GLY A 159 -1.99 -7.59 -10.06
CA GLY A 159 -1.57 -6.44 -9.28
C GLY A 159 -0.12 -6.51 -8.87
N MET A 160 0.38 -5.45 -8.24
CA MET A 160 1.71 -5.42 -7.63
C MET A 160 1.61 -5.44 -6.09
N CYS A 161 2.74 -5.37 -5.40
CA CYS A 161 2.80 -5.47 -3.94
C CYS A 161 1.84 -4.52 -3.21
N GLU A 162 1.60 -3.34 -3.76
CA GLU A 162 0.69 -2.36 -3.17
C GLU A 162 -0.76 -2.85 -3.14
N GLN A 163 -1.28 -3.33 -4.28
CA GLN A 163 -2.65 -3.83 -4.38
C GLN A 163 -2.82 -5.10 -3.53
N PHE A 164 -1.92 -6.07 -3.66
CA PHE A 164 -1.94 -7.28 -2.85
C PHE A 164 -1.98 -6.99 -1.35
N SER A 165 -1.11 -6.10 -0.87
CA SER A 165 -1.03 -5.78 0.56
C SER A 165 -2.23 -4.98 1.05
N ASN A 166 -2.68 -3.99 0.29
CA ASN A 166 -3.84 -3.18 0.66
C ASN A 166 -5.12 -4.04 0.69
N GLU A 167 -5.31 -4.90 -0.31
CA GLU A 167 -6.51 -5.75 -0.39
C GLU A 167 -6.51 -6.85 0.67
N LEU A 168 -5.35 -7.44 1.00
CA LEU A 168 -5.25 -8.35 2.14
C LEU A 168 -5.62 -7.66 3.45
N ALA A 169 -5.10 -6.46 3.69
CA ALA A 169 -5.42 -5.69 4.89
C ALA A 169 -6.92 -5.38 4.99
N GLU A 170 -7.55 -5.00 3.88
CA GLU A 170 -8.98 -4.73 3.86
C GLU A 170 -9.83 -5.99 4.04
N LEU A 171 -9.48 -7.13 3.40
CA LEU A 171 -10.19 -8.40 3.62
C LEU A 171 -10.06 -8.89 5.06
N CYS A 172 -8.88 -8.77 5.65
CA CYS A 172 -8.66 -9.09 7.06
C CYS A 172 -9.58 -8.27 7.96
N LYS A 173 -9.70 -6.96 7.73
CA LYS A 173 -10.64 -6.11 8.49
C LYS A 173 -12.08 -6.57 8.37
N LEU A 174 -12.52 -6.95 7.16
CA LEU A 174 -13.89 -7.42 6.93
C LEU A 174 -14.25 -8.68 7.72
N VAL A 175 -13.26 -9.47 8.11
CA VAL A 175 -13.44 -10.65 8.96
C VAL A 175 -12.90 -10.44 10.38
N GLY A 176 -12.77 -9.19 10.83
CA GLY A 176 -12.39 -8.84 12.20
C GLY A 176 -10.95 -9.17 12.59
N ILE A 177 -10.02 -9.15 11.64
CA ILE A 177 -8.59 -9.33 11.86
C ILE A 177 -7.88 -7.98 11.79
N ARG A 178 -7.03 -7.68 12.77
CA ARG A 178 -6.15 -6.51 12.72
C ARG A 178 -5.02 -6.75 11.72
N CYS A 179 -5.07 -6.02 10.63
CA CYS A 179 -4.07 -6.10 9.57
C CYS A 179 -3.82 -4.71 8.99
N GLU A 180 -2.57 -4.41 8.70
CA GLU A 180 -2.13 -3.14 8.14
C GLU A 180 -1.11 -3.37 7.03
N ALA A 181 -1.34 -2.77 5.86
CA ALA A 181 -0.34 -2.70 4.81
C ALA A 181 0.68 -1.61 5.13
N TYR A 182 1.97 -1.93 5.05
CA TYR A 182 3.05 -1.00 5.36
C TYR A 182 4.18 -1.06 4.34
N GLN A 183 4.94 0.03 4.25
CA GLN A 183 6.13 0.09 3.40
C GLN A 183 7.29 -0.63 4.08
N SER A 184 7.69 -1.78 3.54
CA SER A 184 8.78 -2.60 4.09
C SER A 184 10.15 -2.27 3.49
N SER A 185 10.18 -1.64 2.31
CA SER A 185 11.36 -1.09 1.65
C SER A 185 10.96 0.01 0.66
N ALA A 186 11.92 0.66 -0.01
CA ALA A 186 11.66 1.67 -1.04
C ALA A 186 10.66 1.21 -2.11
N TYR A 187 10.66 -0.08 -2.44
CA TYR A 187 9.94 -0.62 -3.59
C TYR A 187 8.97 -1.75 -3.22
N HIS A 188 8.73 -1.98 -1.91
CA HIS A 188 7.92 -3.13 -1.51
C HIS A 188 7.02 -2.85 -0.33
N LYS A 189 5.75 -3.23 -0.46
CA LYS A 189 4.76 -3.25 0.62
C LYS A 189 4.51 -4.68 1.08
N ARG A 190 4.28 -4.80 2.39
CA ARG A 190 3.89 -6.03 3.09
C ARG A 190 2.75 -5.74 4.04
N CYS A 191 2.29 -6.75 4.75
CA CYS A 191 1.30 -6.59 5.81
C CYS A 191 1.88 -6.95 7.17
N LEU A 192 1.40 -6.24 8.19
CA LEU A 192 1.46 -6.62 9.59
C LEU A 192 0.09 -7.17 9.97
N VAL A 193 0.03 -8.42 10.40
CA VAL A 193 -1.20 -9.07 10.86
C VAL A 193 -1.07 -9.50 12.31
N GLN A 194 -2.11 -9.29 13.10
CA GLN A 194 -2.17 -9.74 14.48
C GLN A 194 -2.98 -11.03 14.57
N ILE A 195 -2.38 -12.09 15.15
CA ILE A 195 -3.03 -13.34 15.51
C ILE A 195 -2.81 -13.57 17.00
N GLY A 196 -3.87 -13.61 17.77
CA GLY A 196 -3.77 -13.52 19.23
C GLY A 196 -3.17 -12.18 19.65
N GLU A 197 -2.14 -12.24 20.50
CA GLU A 197 -1.41 -11.04 20.93
C GLU A 197 -0.14 -10.77 20.12
N ILE A 198 0.16 -11.59 19.11
CA ILE A 198 1.42 -11.54 18.37
C ILE A 198 1.21 -10.91 17.00
N TRP A 199 2.09 -9.99 16.63
CA TRP A 199 2.14 -9.42 15.30
C TRP A 199 3.11 -10.17 14.41
N TYR A 200 2.71 -10.38 13.15
CA TYR A 200 3.49 -11.07 12.13
C TYR A 200 3.63 -10.23 10.88
N VAL A 201 4.84 -10.24 10.29
CA VAL A 201 5.04 -9.76 8.92
C VAL A 201 4.60 -10.84 7.97
N VAL A 202 3.78 -10.47 6.99
CA VAL A 202 3.32 -11.36 5.91
C VAL A 202 3.43 -10.67 4.57
N ASP A 203 3.74 -11.44 3.52
CA ASP A 203 3.92 -10.92 2.16
C ASP A 203 2.95 -11.62 1.20
N PRO A 204 1.85 -10.96 0.82
CA PRO A 204 0.87 -11.58 -0.06
C PRO A 204 1.33 -11.72 -1.52
N THR A 205 2.46 -11.13 -1.89
CA THR A 205 3.02 -11.27 -3.25
C THR A 205 3.92 -12.49 -3.40
N ASN A 206 4.36 -13.05 -2.28
CA ASN A 206 5.13 -14.27 -2.24
C ASN A 206 4.22 -15.42 -1.81
N ASN A 207 4.40 -16.62 -2.38
CA ASN A 207 3.72 -17.86 -1.97
C ASN A 207 3.94 -18.24 -0.48
N GLY A 208 4.05 -17.29 0.27
CA GLY A 208 4.17 -16.77 1.52
C GLY A 208 4.38 -17.23 2.76
N VAL A 209 4.18 -18.35 3.05
CA VAL A 209 4.36 -18.98 4.37
C VAL A 209 5.78 -18.82 4.95
N LYS A 210 6.80 -18.63 4.13
CA LYS A 210 8.19 -18.52 4.58
C LYS A 210 8.58 -17.18 5.16
N ASN A 211 7.84 -16.12 4.88
CA ASN A 211 8.16 -14.78 5.34
C ASN A 211 7.30 -14.36 6.53
N CYS A 212 6.56 -15.30 7.12
CA CYS A 212 5.82 -15.05 8.35
C CYS A 212 6.79 -15.03 9.53
N LYS A 213 7.01 -13.86 10.11
CA LYS A 213 7.92 -13.65 11.22
C LYS A 213 7.22 -12.85 12.32
N ALA A 214 7.28 -13.36 13.56
CA ALA A 214 6.84 -12.59 14.72
C ALA A 214 7.72 -11.35 14.91
N VAL A 215 7.09 -10.20 15.13
CA VAL A 215 7.76 -8.90 15.24
C VAL A 215 7.15 -8.03 16.33
N ASP A 216 7.92 -7.04 16.79
CA ASP A 216 7.35 -5.87 17.47
C ASP A 216 6.68 -4.98 16.42
N TYR A 217 5.39 -4.72 16.61
CA TYR A 217 4.58 -3.96 15.66
C TYR A 217 5.13 -2.56 15.37
N ALA A 218 5.43 -1.80 16.41
CA ALA A 218 5.84 -0.41 16.26
C ALA A 218 7.24 -0.32 15.60
N ALA A 219 8.15 -1.19 16.03
CA ALA A 219 9.48 -1.25 15.47
C ALA A 219 9.48 -1.63 14.00
N GLU A 220 8.71 -2.65 13.60
CA GLU A 220 8.67 -3.10 12.21
C GLU A 220 7.93 -2.13 11.30
N ARG A 221 6.79 -1.58 11.74
CA ARG A 221 6.01 -0.60 10.95
C ARG A 221 6.83 0.61 10.55
N ASP A 222 7.62 1.12 11.50
CA ASP A 222 8.39 2.34 11.30
C ASP A 222 9.84 2.05 10.86
N ARG A 223 10.25 0.77 10.78
CA ARG A 223 11.61 0.36 10.47
C ARG A 223 12.16 1.01 9.19
N TYR A 224 11.47 0.83 8.06
CA TYR A 224 11.91 1.40 6.79
C TYR A 224 11.95 2.93 6.83
N LYS A 225 10.94 3.55 7.42
CA LYS A 225 10.90 5.01 7.59
C LYS A 225 12.10 5.51 8.39
N ASN A 226 12.41 4.85 9.51
CA ASN A 226 13.54 5.23 10.35
C ASN A 226 14.88 4.98 9.65
N GLU A 227 15.03 3.85 8.95
CA GLU A 227 16.21 3.55 8.13
C GLU A 227 16.38 4.57 7.01
N TYR A 228 15.29 4.93 6.32
CA TYR A 228 15.32 5.94 5.25
C TYR A 228 15.71 7.31 5.77
N PHE A 229 15.10 7.80 6.86
CA PHE A 229 15.44 9.11 7.41
C PHE A 229 16.86 9.16 8.03
N ALA A 230 17.43 8.04 8.39
CA ALA A 230 18.83 7.94 8.81
C ALA A 230 19.81 7.86 7.63
N SER A 231 19.32 7.65 6.40
CA SER A 231 20.18 7.53 5.22
C SER A 231 20.74 8.87 4.77
N GLU A 232 21.93 8.85 4.16
CA GLU A 232 22.53 10.03 3.56
C GLU A 232 21.65 10.66 2.47
N GLU A 233 20.92 9.82 1.74
CA GLU A 233 20.01 10.25 0.68
C GLU A 233 18.84 11.08 1.22
N ALA A 234 18.24 10.65 2.33
CA ALA A 234 17.16 11.40 2.98
C ALA A 234 17.68 12.69 3.61
N GLN A 235 18.87 12.68 4.22
CA GLN A 235 19.51 13.88 4.76
C GLN A 235 19.78 14.89 3.65
N LYS A 236 20.31 14.45 2.52
CA LYS A 236 20.53 15.31 1.36
C LYS A 236 19.23 15.89 0.80
N LEU A 237 18.17 15.09 0.74
CA LEU A 237 16.84 15.58 0.32
C LEU A 237 16.30 16.63 1.31
N GLN A 238 16.46 16.40 2.62
CA GLN A 238 16.05 17.38 3.63
C GLN A 238 16.83 18.69 3.49
N GLU A 239 18.14 18.62 3.28
CA GLU A 239 18.97 19.82 3.02
C GLU A 239 18.49 20.59 1.78
N GLN A 240 18.12 19.89 0.70
CA GLN A 240 17.57 20.51 -0.50
C GLN A 240 16.23 21.22 -0.22
N LEU A 241 15.35 20.61 0.57
CA LEU A 241 14.09 21.23 0.97
C LEU A 241 14.31 22.46 1.84
N ASP A 242 15.22 22.38 2.83
CA ASP A 242 15.56 23.51 3.70
C ASP A 242 16.16 24.68 2.91
N MET A 243 17.03 24.40 1.93
CA MET A 243 17.58 25.42 1.04
C MET A 243 16.49 26.04 0.16
N GLY A 244 15.53 25.25 -0.34
CA GLY A 244 14.37 25.76 -1.08
C GLY A 244 13.48 26.66 -0.23
N GLU A 245 13.26 26.30 1.03
CA GLU A 245 12.51 27.14 1.98
C GLU A 245 13.22 28.46 2.28
N LYS A 246 14.54 28.44 2.45
CA LYS A 246 15.36 29.66 2.60
C LYS A 246 15.25 30.58 1.39
N ALA A 247 15.30 30.02 0.17
CA ALA A 247 15.11 30.79 -1.05
C ALA A 247 13.71 31.42 -1.11
N GLN A 248 12.69 30.68 -0.69
CA GLN A 248 11.32 31.19 -0.63
C GLN A 248 11.14 32.32 0.37
N LYS A 249 11.82 32.26 1.49
CA LYS A 249 11.84 33.33 2.52
C LYS A 249 12.73 34.53 2.14
N GLY A 250 13.53 34.43 1.08
CA GLY A 250 14.47 35.46 0.65
C GLY A 250 15.76 35.51 1.47
N GLU A 251 16.06 34.49 2.26
CA GLU A 251 17.30 34.36 3.05
C GLU A 251 18.49 34.04 2.14
N ILE A 252 18.22 33.33 1.02
CA ILE A 252 19.16 33.13 -0.09
C ILE A 252 18.45 33.45 -1.40
N THR A 253 19.19 33.67 -2.46
CA THR A 253 18.64 33.90 -3.79
C THR A 253 18.26 32.59 -4.44
N TRP A 254 17.28 32.61 -5.37
CA TRP A 254 16.94 31.46 -6.21
C TRP A 254 18.12 30.96 -7.03
N ARG A 255 19.04 31.86 -7.44
CA ARG A 255 20.29 31.52 -8.12
C ARG A 255 21.17 30.63 -7.24
N GLU A 256 21.38 31.01 -5.97
CA GLU A 256 22.18 30.23 -5.01
C GLU A 256 21.54 28.85 -4.78
N TYR A 257 20.18 28.79 -4.66
CA TYR A 257 19.47 27.53 -4.51
C TYR A 257 19.67 26.62 -5.75
N PHE A 258 19.58 27.15 -6.96
CA PHE A 258 19.78 26.37 -8.18
C PHE A 258 21.22 25.91 -8.36
N HIS A 259 22.21 26.71 -7.98
CA HIS A 259 23.61 26.27 -7.94
C HIS A 259 23.83 25.14 -6.94
N TYR A 260 23.15 25.18 -5.81
CA TYR A 260 23.19 24.09 -4.84
C TYR A 260 22.59 22.78 -5.41
N LEU A 261 21.49 22.88 -6.14
CA LEU A 261 20.87 21.70 -6.76
C LEU A 261 21.67 21.15 -7.94
N PHE A 262 22.29 22.04 -8.72
CA PHE A 262 22.98 21.75 -9.97
C PHE A 262 24.35 22.43 -9.96
N PRO A 263 25.31 21.89 -9.17
CA PRO A 263 26.58 22.53 -8.97
C PRO A 263 27.44 22.71 -10.25
N ASP A 264 27.18 21.85 -11.26
CA ASP A 264 27.89 21.86 -12.53
C ASP A 264 27.26 22.80 -13.58
N TYR A 265 26.12 23.43 -13.27
CA TYR A 265 25.44 24.33 -14.21
C TYR A 265 26.07 25.74 -14.17
N THR A 266 26.29 26.32 -15.35
CA THR A 266 26.67 27.70 -15.49
C THR A 266 25.50 28.64 -15.16
N ASP A 267 25.83 29.91 -14.87
CA ASP A 267 24.82 30.94 -14.63
C ASP A 267 23.85 31.10 -15.79
N GLU A 268 24.31 30.99 -17.05
CA GLU A 268 23.48 31.09 -18.21
C GLU A 268 22.50 29.89 -18.30
N GLN A 269 22.96 28.69 -17.95
CA GLN A 269 22.11 27.50 -17.91
C GLN A 269 21.02 27.63 -16.84
N ILE A 270 21.38 28.13 -15.65
CA ILE A 270 20.40 28.38 -14.57
C ILE A 270 19.40 29.46 -14.98
N GLN A 271 19.85 30.56 -15.56
CA GLN A 271 18.95 31.62 -16.03
C GLN A 271 17.98 31.12 -17.09
N SER A 272 18.47 30.29 -18.04
CA SER A 272 17.62 29.67 -19.06
C SER A 272 16.52 28.78 -18.43
N GLN A 273 16.82 28.05 -17.39
CA GLN A 273 15.84 27.21 -16.65
C GLN A 273 14.81 28.04 -15.88
N LEU A 274 15.22 29.17 -15.33
CA LEU A 274 14.34 30.09 -14.59
C LEU A 274 13.46 30.97 -15.52
N GLY A 275 13.71 30.96 -16.82
CA GLY A 275 12.98 31.79 -17.79
C GLY A 275 13.24 33.29 -17.58
N MET A 276 14.40 33.67 -17.10
CA MET A 276 14.82 35.04 -16.86
C MET A 276 15.77 35.54 -17.97
#